data_b0c4cafb9f684eb3dba130c3b16291a4
#
_entry.id   b0c4cafb9f684eb3dba130c3b16291a4
#
_cell.length_a   1.000
_cell.length_b   1.000
_cell.length_c   1.000
_cell.angle_alpha   90.00
_cell.angle_beta   90.00
_cell.angle_gamma   90.00
#
_symmetry.space_group_name_H-M   'P 1'
#
loop_
_entity.id
_entity.type
_entity.pdbx_description
1 polymer ?
#
loop_
_entity_poly.entity_id
_entity_poly.type
_entity_poly.pdbx_seq_one_letter_code
_entity_poly.pdbx_strand_id
1 'polypeptide(L)'
;NMQIYWDQAFVSGDAAASPVRVTRLAPVSADLHFRGFSRMYRKGGRYGPHWFAYDDVSRESPWRTVEGAFTRYGDVLPLLRRSDDMYVMMASGDEVTVQFDASSAKTLPPGWKRDFLLYTDGWIKDADLNTAFGNTVGPLPFHDIKQYPSAPGESYPMDAEHQRYLREYNTRIAKRR
;
A
#
# COMPACT_ATOMS: atom_id res chain seq x y z
N ASN A 1 22.10 -1.27 2.55
CA ASN A 1 21.97 -0.37 1.39
C ASN A 1 20.51 -0.36 0.97
N MET A 2 19.81 0.75 1.22
CA MET A 2 18.48 0.94 0.63
C MET A 2 18.66 1.23 -0.87
N GLN A 3 18.00 0.47 -1.72
CA GLN A 3 17.83 0.82 -3.12
C GLN A 3 16.65 1.77 -3.23
N ILE A 4 16.88 3.00 -3.61
CA ILE A 4 15.84 4.00 -3.80
C ILE A 4 15.68 4.23 -5.29
N TYR A 5 14.47 4.05 -5.79
CA TYR A 5 14.12 4.38 -7.16
C TYR A 5 13.59 5.82 -7.20
N TRP A 6 14.29 6.66 -7.94
CA TRP A 6 13.92 8.06 -8.14
C TRP A 6 13.16 8.19 -9.46
N ASP A 7 11.95 8.69 -9.41
CA ASP A 7 11.23 9.06 -10.62
C ASP A 7 11.59 10.49 -11.02
N GLN A 8 11.54 11.40 -10.06
CA GLN A 8 11.92 12.79 -10.25
C GLN A 8 12.55 13.34 -8.98
N ALA A 9 13.61 14.11 -9.14
CA ALA A 9 14.22 14.89 -8.07
C ALA A 9 14.35 16.34 -8.51
N PHE A 10 13.94 17.28 -7.66
CA PHE A 10 14.14 18.70 -7.88
C PHE A 10 14.51 19.40 -6.58
N VAL A 11 15.25 20.49 -6.71
CA VAL A 11 15.58 21.37 -5.60
C VAL A 11 14.86 22.69 -5.83
N SER A 12 14.08 23.11 -4.85
CA SER A 12 13.47 24.43 -4.87
C SER A 12 14.29 25.35 -3.95
N GLY A 13 14.65 26.51 -4.45
CA GLY A 13 15.22 27.60 -3.64
C GLY A 13 14.10 28.44 -3.01
N ASP A 14 14.48 29.57 -2.40
CA ASP A 14 13.52 30.53 -1.84
C ASP A 14 12.62 31.10 -2.93
N ALA A 15 11.52 30.41 -3.18
CA ALA A 15 10.45 30.94 -4.02
C ALA A 15 9.60 31.89 -3.18
N ALA A 16 9.19 33.00 -3.75
CA ALA A 16 8.14 33.82 -3.17
C ALA A 16 6.94 32.92 -2.83
N ALA A 17 6.43 33.05 -1.60
CA ALA A 17 5.34 32.21 -1.12
C ALA A 17 4.15 32.26 -2.10
N SER A 18 3.98 31.20 -2.87
CA SER A 18 2.83 31.08 -3.74
C SER A 18 1.61 30.75 -2.88
N PRO A 19 0.45 31.38 -3.14
CA PRO A 19 -0.76 31.06 -2.38
C PRO A 19 -1.15 29.62 -2.63
N VAL A 20 -1.23 28.82 -1.58
CA VAL A 20 -1.64 27.42 -1.61
C VAL A 20 -2.99 27.27 -0.90
N ARG A 21 -3.91 26.52 -1.53
CA ARG A 21 -5.17 26.11 -0.89
C ARG A 21 -5.19 24.60 -0.79
N VAL A 22 -5.20 24.10 0.44
CA VAL A 22 -5.28 22.67 0.71
C VAL A 22 -6.73 22.28 0.98
N THR A 23 -7.22 21.25 0.30
CA THR A 23 -8.51 20.61 0.57
C THR A 23 -8.25 19.13 0.80
N ARG A 24 -8.66 18.62 1.96
CA ARG A 24 -8.55 17.20 2.27
C ARG A 24 -9.81 16.48 1.79
N LEU A 25 -9.63 15.39 1.07
CA LEU A 25 -10.70 14.51 0.63
C LEU A 25 -10.59 13.20 1.40
N ALA A 26 -11.71 12.76 1.96
CA ALA A 26 -11.80 11.41 2.52
C ALA A 26 -12.21 10.42 1.45
N PRO A 27 -11.75 9.16 1.50
CA PRO A 27 -12.24 8.13 0.60
C PRO A 27 -13.73 7.84 0.86
N VAL A 28 -14.49 7.63 -0.22
CA VAL A 28 -15.92 7.33 -0.18
C VAL A 28 -16.23 5.86 -0.51
N SER A 29 -15.32 5.19 -1.19
CA SER A 29 -15.35 3.75 -1.40
C SER A 29 -13.95 3.18 -1.53
N ALA A 30 -13.79 1.92 -1.15
CA ALA A 30 -12.55 1.18 -1.35
C ALA A 30 -12.88 -0.30 -1.55
N ASP A 31 -12.48 -0.86 -2.68
CA ASP A 31 -12.70 -2.25 -3.05
C ASP A 31 -11.38 -2.97 -3.25
N LEU A 32 -11.15 -4.04 -2.49
CA LEU A 32 -10.02 -4.92 -2.64
C LEU A 32 -10.40 -6.08 -3.55
N HIS A 33 -9.62 -6.33 -4.59
CA HIS A 33 -9.85 -7.43 -5.52
C HIS A 33 -8.55 -7.99 -6.10
N PHE A 34 -8.63 -9.16 -6.73
CA PHE A 34 -7.53 -9.70 -7.49
C PHE A 34 -7.53 -9.12 -8.90
N ARG A 35 -6.53 -8.35 -9.24
CA ARG A 35 -6.33 -7.81 -10.58
C ARG A 35 -5.48 -8.74 -11.45
N GLY A 36 -4.45 -9.33 -10.86
CA GLY A 36 -3.40 -10.08 -11.55
C GLY A 36 -2.05 -9.35 -11.49
N PHE A 37 -1.10 -9.81 -12.28
CA PHE A 37 0.29 -9.36 -12.24
C PHE A 37 0.61 -8.51 -13.45
N SER A 38 1.05 -7.27 -13.26
CA SER A 38 1.57 -6.44 -14.36
C SER A 38 2.80 -7.11 -14.96
N ARG A 39 2.86 -7.21 -16.28
CA ARG A 39 4.05 -7.72 -16.96
C ARG A 39 5.20 -6.76 -16.76
N MET A 40 6.35 -7.35 -16.49
CA MET A 40 7.59 -6.63 -16.27
C MET A 40 8.40 -6.58 -17.56
N TYR A 41 8.81 -5.41 -17.95
CA TYR A 41 9.66 -5.16 -19.12
C TYR A 41 10.96 -4.48 -18.70
N ARG A 42 11.97 -4.57 -19.56
CA ARG A 42 13.24 -3.87 -19.39
C ARG A 42 13.36 -2.75 -20.41
N LYS A 43 13.73 -1.56 -19.96
CA LYS A 43 14.08 -0.44 -20.85
C LYS A 43 15.57 -0.45 -21.13
N GLY A 44 15.96 -0.32 -22.42
CA GLY A 44 17.36 -0.16 -22.78
C GLY A 44 18.20 -1.44 -22.77
N GLY A 45 17.59 -2.62 -22.90
CA GLY A 45 18.29 -3.89 -23.07
C GLY A 45 18.44 -4.69 -21.79
N ARG A 46 19.36 -5.69 -21.81
CA ARG A 46 19.48 -6.73 -20.77
C ARG A 46 19.69 -6.17 -19.34
N TYR A 47 20.39 -5.07 -19.20
CA TYR A 47 20.73 -4.47 -17.92
C TYR A 47 19.92 -3.20 -17.59
N GLY A 48 18.95 -2.87 -18.44
CA GLY A 48 18.09 -1.72 -18.23
C GLY A 48 17.16 -1.87 -17.04
N PRO A 49 16.62 -0.75 -16.51
CA PRO A 49 15.68 -0.79 -15.41
C PRO A 49 14.39 -1.51 -15.80
N HIS A 50 13.82 -2.20 -14.82
CA HIS A 50 12.51 -2.81 -14.97
C HIS A 50 11.41 -1.73 -14.90
N TRP A 51 10.35 -1.94 -15.68
CA TRP A 51 9.11 -1.20 -15.54
C TRP A 51 7.93 -2.17 -15.69
N PHE A 52 6.83 -1.82 -15.11
CA PHE A 52 5.63 -2.65 -15.10
C PHE A 52 4.56 -2.01 -15.98
N ALA A 53 4.04 -2.76 -16.95
CA ALA A 53 2.92 -2.31 -17.77
C ALA A 53 1.63 -2.59 -17.00
N TYR A 54 1.00 -1.54 -16.50
CA TYR A 54 -0.23 -1.68 -15.69
C TYR A 54 -1.34 -2.38 -16.45
N ASP A 55 -1.54 -2.05 -17.72
CA ASP A 55 -2.62 -2.60 -18.55
C ASP A 55 -2.32 -3.98 -19.15
N ASP A 56 -1.07 -4.46 -19.11
CA ASP A 56 -0.70 -5.79 -19.59
C ASP A 56 -0.61 -6.76 -18.40
N VAL A 57 -1.70 -7.48 -18.19
CA VAL A 57 -1.90 -8.31 -16.99
C VAL A 57 -1.74 -9.79 -17.29
N SER A 58 -0.93 -10.47 -16.49
CA SER A 58 -0.82 -11.93 -16.43
C SER A 58 -1.57 -12.48 -15.21
N ARG A 59 -2.05 -13.69 -15.31
CA ARG A 59 -2.57 -14.45 -14.16
C ARG A 59 -1.52 -15.32 -13.49
N GLU A 60 -0.36 -15.46 -14.11
CA GLU A 60 0.76 -16.20 -13.56
C GLU A 60 1.62 -15.29 -12.69
N SER A 61 1.84 -15.70 -11.45
CA SER A 61 2.66 -14.94 -10.52
C SER A 61 4.14 -15.07 -10.86
N PRO A 62 4.85 -13.97 -11.12
CA PRO A 62 6.31 -13.97 -11.23
C PRO A 62 6.98 -13.95 -9.85
N TRP A 63 6.21 -13.86 -8.76
CA TRP A 63 6.68 -13.64 -7.41
C TRP A 63 6.41 -14.85 -6.52
N ARG A 64 7.22 -14.98 -5.47
CA ARG A 64 6.98 -15.98 -4.42
C ARG A 64 5.69 -15.64 -3.67
N THR A 65 4.95 -16.66 -3.30
CA THR A 65 3.76 -16.50 -2.46
C THR A 65 4.18 -16.36 -1.01
N VAL A 66 3.71 -15.30 -0.36
CA VAL A 66 3.79 -15.12 1.09
C VAL A 66 2.63 -15.87 1.72
N GLU A 67 2.91 -16.63 2.79
CA GLU A 67 1.89 -17.44 3.49
C GLU A 67 1.21 -16.65 4.60
N GLY A 68 -0.05 -16.95 4.83
CA GLY A 68 -0.78 -16.41 5.97
C GLY A 68 -2.19 -15.93 5.63
N ALA A 69 -2.73 -15.12 6.53
CA ALA A 69 -4.05 -14.55 6.38
C ALA A 69 -3.95 -13.15 5.74
N PHE A 70 -4.66 -12.99 4.65
CA PHE A 70 -4.81 -11.73 3.92
C PHE A 70 -6.22 -11.18 4.09
N THR A 71 -6.39 -9.91 3.80
CA THR A 71 -7.71 -9.28 3.81
C THR A 71 -8.61 -9.91 2.75
N ARG A 72 -9.87 -10.18 3.11
CA ARG A 72 -10.90 -10.64 2.19
C ARG A 72 -11.13 -9.63 1.08
N TYR A 73 -11.58 -10.08 -0.08
CA TYR A 73 -12.00 -9.20 -1.16
C TYR A 73 -13.32 -8.48 -0.84
N GLY A 74 -13.56 -7.40 -1.58
CA GLY A 74 -14.70 -6.51 -1.45
C GLY A 74 -14.41 -5.26 -0.64
N ASP A 75 -15.42 -4.70 0.00
CA ASP A 75 -15.33 -3.42 0.72
C ASP A 75 -14.32 -3.48 1.87
N VAL A 76 -13.32 -2.60 1.77
CA VAL A 76 -12.28 -2.37 2.78
C VAL A 76 -12.20 -0.90 3.22
N LEU A 77 -13.19 -0.09 2.83
CA LEU A 77 -13.23 1.33 3.21
C LEU A 77 -13.07 1.57 4.72
N PRO A 78 -13.68 0.76 5.61
CA PRO A 78 -13.50 0.94 7.05
C PRO A 78 -12.04 0.90 7.50
N LEU A 79 -11.19 0.10 6.85
CA LEU A 79 -9.77 -0.06 7.18
C LEU A 79 -8.91 1.10 6.66
N LEU A 80 -9.40 1.89 5.70
CA LEU A 80 -8.64 2.98 5.07
C LEU A 80 -9.03 4.38 5.59
N ARG A 81 -9.92 4.46 6.56
CA ARG A 81 -10.37 5.74 7.12
C ARG A 81 -9.41 6.35 8.13
N ARG A 82 -8.55 5.55 8.71
CA ARG A 82 -7.56 5.96 9.72
C ARG A 82 -6.24 5.26 9.44
N SER A 83 -5.14 5.89 9.83
CA SER A 83 -3.85 5.24 9.98
C SER A 83 -3.81 4.59 11.36
N ASP A 84 -3.90 3.28 11.39
CA ASP A 84 -3.93 2.45 12.61
C ASP A 84 -3.33 1.06 12.32
N ASP A 85 -3.45 0.13 13.26
CA ASP A 85 -2.89 -1.21 13.13
C ASP A 85 -3.80 -2.20 12.39
N MET A 86 -4.94 -1.74 11.86
CA MET A 86 -5.89 -2.57 11.12
C MET A 86 -5.68 -2.42 9.61
N TYR A 87 -4.71 -3.12 9.10
CA TYR A 87 -4.24 -3.01 7.72
C TYR A 87 -5.15 -3.69 6.69
N VAL A 88 -5.16 -3.15 5.47
CA VAL A 88 -5.55 -3.91 4.29
C VAL A 88 -4.35 -4.76 3.86
N MET A 89 -4.35 -6.05 4.20
CA MET A 89 -3.29 -6.98 3.86
C MET A 89 -3.48 -7.54 2.46
N MET A 90 -2.63 -7.10 1.55
CA MET A 90 -2.67 -7.43 0.13
C MET A 90 -1.60 -8.45 -0.22
N ALA A 91 -1.97 -9.44 -1.02
CA ALA A 91 -1.02 -10.36 -1.65
C ALA A 91 -0.55 -9.80 -3.01
N SER A 92 0.52 -10.37 -3.56
CA SER A 92 0.92 -10.07 -4.93
C SER A 92 -0.23 -10.35 -5.90
N GLY A 93 -0.51 -9.42 -6.80
CA GLY A 93 -1.62 -9.48 -7.74
C GLY A 93 -2.93 -8.88 -7.24
N ASP A 94 -3.01 -8.52 -5.96
CA ASP A 94 -4.15 -7.79 -5.43
C ASP A 94 -4.06 -6.30 -5.78
N GLU A 95 -5.22 -5.68 -5.89
CA GLU A 95 -5.39 -4.25 -6.10
C GLU A 95 -6.50 -3.73 -5.18
N VAL A 96 -6.30 -2.53 -4.63
CA VAL A 96 -7.36 -1.79 -3.95
C VAL A 96 -7.72 -0.56 -4.77
N THR A 97 -8.97 -0.48 -5.23
CA THR A 97 -9.51 0.69 -5.92
C THR A 97 -10.16 1.62 -4.91
N VAL A 98 -9.63 2.83 -4.77
CA VAL A 98 -10.13 3.83 -3.83
C VAL A 98 -10.73 5.01 -4.59
N GLN A 99 -11.93 5.43 -4.21
CA GLN A 99 -12.60 6.57 -4.80
C GLN A 99 -12.70 7.73 -3.80
N PHE A 100 -12.51 8.93 -4.30
CA PHE A 100 -12.65 10.16 -3.54
C PHE A 100 -13.70 11.05 -4.20
N ASP A 101 -14.62 11.59 -3.41
CA ASP A 101 -15.58 12.56 -3.91
C ASP A 101 -14.95 13.96 -3.97
N ALA A 102 -14.71 14.44 -5.17
CA ALA A 102 -14.20 15.77 -5.45
C ALA A 102 -15.30 16.76 -5.84
N SER A 103 -16.58 16.41 -5.75
CA SER A 103 -17.70 17.27 -6.16
C SER A 103 -17.75 18.61 -5.40
N SER A 104 -17.27 18.61 -4.15
CA SER A 104 -17.13 19.82 -3.32
C SER A 104 -15.93 20.68 -3.68
N ALA A 105 -15.05 20.22 -4.58
CA ALA A 105 -13.88 20.96 -4.96
C ALA A 105 -14.26 22.20 -5.79
N LYS A 106 -13.95 23.39 -5.24
CA LYS A 106 -14.29 24.66 -5.87
C LYS A 106 -13.62 24.82 -7.24
N THR A 107 -14.27 25.55 -8.14
CA THR A 107 -13.66 25.99 -9.40
C THR A 107 -12.36 26.74 -9.10
N LEU A 108 -11.33 26.44 -9.87
CA LEU A 108 -10.04 27.11 -9.69
C LEU A 108 -10.09 28.54 -10.26
N PRO A 109 -9.50 29.52 -9.56
CA PRO A 109 -9.29 30.84 -10.13
C PRO A 109 -8.38 30.77 -11.37
N PRO A 110 -8.43 31.75 -12.25
CA PRO A 110 -7.50 31.85 -13.39
C PRO A 110 -6.04 31.77 -12.94
N GLY A 111 -5.23 30.97 -13.64
CA GLY A 111 -3.81 30.77 -13.33
C GLY A 111 -3.51 29.76 -12.23
N TRP A 112 -4.51 29.23 -11.55
CA TRP A 112 -4.33 28.16 -10.54
C TRP A 112 -4.28 26.80 -11.21
N LYS A 113 -3.46 25.90 -10.65
CA LYS A 113 -3.40 24.47 -10.99
C LYS A 113 -3.85 23.64 -9.79
N ARG A 114 -4.35 22.44 -10.07
CA ARG A 114 -4.71 21.47 -9.05
C ARG A 114 -3.71 20.33 -9.10
N ASP A 115 -3.08 20.08 -7.96
CA ASP A 115 -2.24 18.92 -7.74
C ASP A 115 -2.89 18.03 -6.68
N PHE A 116 -2.61 16.72 -6.75
CA PHE A 116 -3.13 15.75 -5.81
C PHE A 116 -1.97 15.12 -5.06
N LEU A 117 -2.08 15.09 -3.74
CA LEU A 117 -1.16 14.40 -2.87
C LEU A 117 -1.91 13.24 -2.21
N LEU A 118 -1.47 12.01 -2.48
CA LEU A 118 -2.00 10.83 -1.83
C LEU A 118 -1.12 10.53 -0.60
N TYR A 119 -1.72 10.57 0.58
CA TYR A 119 -1.07 10.09 1.79
C TYR A 119 -1.35 8.59 1.93
N THR A 120 -0.28 7.81 2.04
CA THR A 120 -0.35 6.37 2.28
C THR A 120 0.51 6.04 3.49
N ASP A 121 0.01 5.15 4.34
CA ASP A 121 0.72 4.59 5.46
C ASP A 121 0.67 3.06 5.37
N GLY A 122 1.80 2.40 5.52
CA GLY A 122 1.84 0.96 5.34
C GLY A 122 3.21 0.32 5.51
N TRP A 123 3.20 -0.99 5.53
CA TRP A 123 4.37 -1.84 5.63
C TRP A 123 4.52 -2.72 4.39
N ILE A 124 5.76 -3.01 4.02
CA ILE A 124 6.07 -3.89 2.91
C ILE A 124 6.82 -5.10 3.42
N LYS A 125 6.37 -6.30 3.01
CA LYS A 125 7.11 -7.55 3.11
C LYS A 125 7.36 -8.07 1.70
N ASP A 126 8.63 -8.18 1.33
CA ASP A 126 9.07 -8.46 -0.05
C ASP A 126 9.34 -9.94 -0.34
N ALA A 127 9.06 -10.83 0.59
CA ALA A 127 9.38 -12.25 0.51
C ALA A 127 10.89 -12.55 0.33
N ASP A 128 11.76 -11.61 0.68
CA ASP A 128 13.21 -11.82 0.68
C ASP A 128 13.59 -12.81 1.78
N LEU A 129 14.46 -13.74 1.44
CA LEU A 129 14.97 -14.76 2.38
C LEU A 129 15.83 -14.18 3.49
N ASN A 130 16.37 -12.99 3.30
CA ASN A 130 17.19 -12.28 4.29
C ASN A 130 16.35 -11.40 5.23
N THR A 131 15.06 -11.26 4.96
CA THR A 131 14.16 -10.49 5.81
C THR A 131 13.51 -11.39 6.85
N ALA A 132 13.51 -10.97 8.11
CA ALA A 132 12.86 -11.73 9.18
C ALA A 132 11.37 -11.96 8.83
N PHE A 133 10.97 -13.24 8.89
CA PHE A 133 9.61 -13.64 8.51
C PHE A 133 9.16 -13.23 7.09
N GLY A 134 10.11 -13.05 6.16
CA GLY A 134 9.81 -12.56 4.81
C GLY A 134 8.82 -13.41 4.02
N ASN A 135 8.68 -14.72 4.35
CA ASN A 135 7.76 -15.64 3.67
C ASN A 135 6.36 -15.72 4.28
N THR A 136 6.09 -14.98 5.35
CA THR A 136 4.80 -15.03 6.07
C THR A 136 4.20 -13.65 6.27
N VAL A 137 2.88 -13.55 6.31
CA VAL A 137 2.19 -12.31 6.67
C VAL A 137 2.48 -11.93 8.11
N GLY A 138 2.36 -12.88 9.03
CA GLY A 138 2.70 -12.68 10.44
C GLY A 138 4.21 -12.79 10.73
N PRO A 139 4.66 -12.34 11.91
CA PRO A 139 3.90 -11.51 12.84
C PRO A 139 3.54 -10.15 12.24
N LEU A 140 2.37 -9.61 12.62
CA LEU A 140 1.94 -8.30 12.13
C LEU A 140 2.74 -7.19 12.80
N PRO A 141 3.16 -6.16 12.06
CA PRO A 141 3.69 -4.95 12.65
C PRO A 141 2.57 -4.15 13.33
N PHE A 142 2.94 -3.17 14.15
CA PHE A 142 2.03 -2.21 14.77
C PHE A 142 2.77 -0.89 15.01
N HIS A 143 2.06 0.23 15.12
CA HIS A 143 2.68 1.56 15.12
C HIS A 143 3.66 1.80 16.27
N ASP A 144 3.41 1.24 17.43
CA ASP A 144 4.28 1.42 18.60
C ASP A 144 5.46 0.44 18.64
N ILE A 145 5.65 -0.39 17.61
CA ILE A 145 6.75 -1.36 17.55
C ILE A 145 8.09 -0.63 17.45
N LYS A 146 9.02 -0.97 18.32
CA LYS A 146 10.37 -0.37 18.32
C LYS A 146 11.31 -0.98 17.29
N GLN A 147 11.09 -2.24 16.97
CA GLN A 147 11.88 -3.00 15.99
C GLN A 147 11.02 -4.12 15.38
N TYR A 148 11.37 -4.56 14.18
CA TYR A 148 10.74 -5.72 13.57
C TYR A 148 11.78 -6.84 13.34
N PRO A 149 11.53 -8.09 13.75
CA PRO A 149 10.37 -8.52 14.56
C PRO A 149 10.35 -7.89 15.95
N SER A 150 9.16 -7.89 16.58
CA SER A 150 8.99 -7.34 17.93
C SER A 150 9.95 -7.95 18.94
N ALA A 151 10.35 -7.17 19.93
CA ALA A 151 11.12 -7.65 21.05
C ALA A 151 10.33 -8.69 21.87
N PRO A 152 11.00 -9.56 22.63
CA PRO A 152 10.32 -10.49 23.54
C PRO A 152 9.37 -9.74 24.48
N GLY A 153 8.11 -10.15 24.52
CA GLY A 153 7.05 -9.50 25.30
C GLY A 153 6.27 -8.41 24.57
N GLU A 154 6.71 -7.98 23.39
CA GLU A 154 5.93 -7.13 22.51
C GLU A 154 5.18 -7.98 21.48
N SER A 155 3.91 -7.70 21.27
CA SER A 155 3.09 -8.38 20.27
C SER A 155 2.05 -7.45 19.68
N TYR A 156 1.58 -7.81 18.50
CA TYR A 156 0.45 -7.12 17.87
C TYR A 156 -0.74 -7.03 18.84
N PRO A 157 -1.42 -5.86 18.91
CA PRO A 157 -2.55 -5.69 19.82
C PRO A 157 -3.63 -6.75 19.61
N MET A 158 -4.17 -7.28 20.72
CA MET A 158 -5.19 -8.34 20.71
C MET A 158 -6.40 -7.97 21.58
N ASP A 159 -6.71 -6.68 21.67
CA ASP A 159 -7.96 -6.22 22.26
C ASP A 159 -9.18 -6.60 21.39
N ALA A 160 -10.39 -6.29 21.87
CA ALA A 160 -11.62 -6.72 21.22
C ALA A 160 -11.79 -6.15 19.79
N GLU A 161 -11.26 -4.95 19.52
CA GLU A 161 -11.35 -4.31 18.22
C GLU A 161 -10.42 -5.01 17.21
N HIS A 162 -9.16 -5.24 17.57
CA HIS A 162 -8.19 -5.95 16.74
C HIS A 162 -8.61 -7.41 16.50
N GLN A 163 -9.13 -8.09 17.51
CA GLN A 163 -9.66 -9.45 17.31
C GLN A 163 -10.86 -9.48 16.37
N ARG A 164 -11.76 -8.49 16.45
CA ARG A 164 -12.89 -8.37 15.51
C ARG A 164 -12.38 -8.14 14.09
N TYR A 165 -11.46 -7.21 13.91
CA TYR A 165 -10.80 -6.93 12.63
C TYR A 165 -10.19 -8.20 12.02
N LEU A 166 -9.39 -8.96 12.79
CA LEU A 166 -8.78 -10.20 12.30
C LEU A 166 -9.84 -11.23 11.86
N ARG A 167 -10.92 -11.39 12.63
CA ARG A 167 -12.00 -12.34 12.29
C ARG A 167 -12.84 -11.90 11.10
N GLU A 168 -13.07 -10.60 10.93
CA GLU A 168 -13.95 -10.06 9.90
C GLU A 168 -13.23 -9.88 8.56
N TYR A 169 -12.00 -9.41 8.61
CA TYR A 169 -11.27 -9.03 7.41
C TYR A 169 -10.18 -10.03 7.00
N ASN A 170 -9.44 -10.62 7.92
CA ASN A 170 -8.27 -11.45 7.59
C ASN A 170 -8.62 -12.92 7.41
N THR A 171 -9.52 -13.19 6.48
CA THR A 171 -10.09 -14.54 6.30
C THR A 171 -9.60 -15.25 5.03
N ARG A 172 -8.84 -14.58 4.17
CA ARG A 172 -8.29 -15.15 2.94
C ARG A 172 -6.92 -15.78 3.21
N ILE A 173 -6.89 -17.10 3.31
CA ILE A 173 -5.67 -17.86 3.66
C ILE A 173 -4.89 -18.24 2.41
N ALA A 174 -3.66 -17.79 2.29
CA ALA A 174 -2.70 -18.27 1.31
C ALA A 174 -1.75 -19.29 1.95
N LYS A 175 -1.55 -20.41 1.24
CA LYS A 175 -0.57 -21.45 1.60
C LYS A 175 0.50 -21.51 0.52
N ARG A 176 1.70 -21.87 0.90
CA ARG A 176 2.78 -22.12 -0.03
C ARG A 176 2.39 -23.29 -0.96
N ARG A 177 2.51 -23.07 -2.24
CA ARG A 177 2.41 -24.12 -3.25
C ARG A 177 3.78 -24.75 -3.50
#